data_ea5f742309c52c68ca6cee47c3f8c96e
#
_entry.id   ea5f742309c52c68ca6cee47c3f8c96e
#
_cell.length_a   1.000
_cell.length_b   1.000
_cell.length_c   1.000
_cell.angle_alpha   90.00
_cell.angle_beta   90.00
_cell.angle_gamma   90.00
#
_symmetry.space_group_name_H-M   'P 1'
#
loop_
_entity.id
_entity.type
_entity.pdbx_description
1 polymer ?
#
loop_
_entity_poly.entity_id
_entity_poly.type
_entity_poly.pdbx_seq_one_letter_code
_entity_poly.pdbx_strand_id
1 'polypeptide(L)'
;MPENPENSAASASFPHGGAQSLPTRTIRILGVPLDLGASRRGVDMGPSAMRVAGLEARLEALGHQVSDGGNILVEIAETQTLGNKSARYLNEITETCTRTAEAVVKALEEGMTPLLLGGDHSLAAGSVSGVAEFYRRKGEKIGVLWIDAHSDINTPRTSPSGNVHGMPLAALLGLGPEPLSSIFGYSPKIAAENTVLIGVRDIDAAERENIRRAGVAHVYTMRDIDERGMRAVMEEALRAAGDGTA
;
A
#
# COMPACT_ATOMS: atom_id res chain seq x y z
N MET A 1 19.69 8.67 -49.88
CA MET A 1 19.20 8.35 -48.52
C MET A 1 18.87 9.65 -47.85
N PRO A 2 17.60 10.00 -47.63
CA PRO A 2 17.28 11.22 -46.89
C PRO A 2 17.34 10.94 -45.39
N GLU A 3 17.95 11.88 -44.67
CA GLU A 3 18.11 11.92 -43.24
C GLU A 3 16.75 12.01 -42.54
N ASN A 4 16.64 11.26 -41.43
CA ASN A 4 15.44 11.18 -40.58
C ASN A 4 15.45 12.40 -39.63
N PRO A 5 14.41 13.25 -39.56
CA PRO A 5 14.39 14.36 -38.65
C PRO A 5 14.20 13.87 -37.21
N GLU A 6 15.08 14.29 -36.33
CA GLU A 6 15.09 14.06 -34.89
C GLU A 6 13.72 14.32 -34.25
N ASN A 7 13.26 13.33 -33.52
CA ASN A 7 12.06 13.38 -32.71
C ASN A 7 12.35 14.18 -31.42
N SER A 8 12.28 15.50 -31.50
CA SER A 8 12.35 16.40 -30.36
C SER A 8 11.04 16.28 -29.57
N ALA A 9 11.02 15.36 -28.64
CA ALA A 9 9.96 15.32 -27.63
C ALA A 9 10.08 16.58 -26.76
N ALA A 10 9.25 17.59 -27.04
CA ALA A 10 9.12 18.77 -26.22
C ALA A 10 8.70 18.34 -24.80
N SER A 11 9.60 18.49 -23.83
CA SER A 11 9.29 18.34 -22.41
C SER A 11 8.27 19.42 -22.04
N ALA A 12 7.02 19.03 -21.81
CA ALA A 12 6.01 19.90 -21.26
C ALA A 12 6.45 20.29 -19.83
N SER A 13 7.04 21.46 -19.68
CA SER A 13 7.33 22.04 -18.37
C SER A 13 6.01 22.55 -17.78
N PHE A 14 5.48 21.83 -16.80
CA PHE A 14 4.40 22.35 -15.96
C PHE A 14 4.96 23.49 -15.09
N PRO A 15 4.27 24.63 -14.96
CA PRO A 15 4.71 25.72 -14.11
C PRO A 15 4.64 25.25 -12.65
N HIS A 16 5.78 24.98 -12.06
CA HIS A 16 5.90 24.74 -10.62
C HIS A 16 5.82 26.10 -9.91
N GLY A 17 4.69 26.40 -9.31
CA GLY A 17 4.62 27.45 -8.30
C GLY A 17 5.65 27.12 -7.21
N GLY A 18 6.49 28.09 -6.82
CA GLY A 18 7.66 28.08 -5.96
C GLY A 18 7.83 26.80 -5.11
N ALA A 19 8.54 25.82 -5.65
CA ALA A 19 8.80 24.57 -4.95
C ALA A 19 9.82 24.85 -3.82
N GLN A 20 9.33 24.83 -2.58
CA GLN A 20 10.25 24.53 -1.47
C GLN A 20 10.90 23.18 -1.79
N SER A 21 12.23 23.13 -1.78
CA SER A 21 12.96 21.90 -2.00
C SER A 21 12.50 20.87 -0.96
N LEU A 22 11.90 19.78 -1.42
CA LEU A 22 11.53 18.68 -0.52
C LEU A 22 12.80 18.14 0.15
N PRO A 23 12.72 17.73 1.42
CA PRO A 23 13.87 17.17 2.11
C PRO A 23 14.37 15.92 1.38
N THR A 24 15.67 15.84 1.15
CA THR A 24 16.34 14.64 0.62
C THR A 24 16.06 13.44 1.53
N ARG A 25 15.68 12.32 0.95
CA ARG A 25 15.46 11.05 1.68
C ARG A 25 16.37 9.98 1.11
N THR A 26 16.73 9.02 1.96
CA THR A 26 17.29 7.75 1.51
C THR A 26 16.12 6.76 1.34
N ILE A 27 15.95 6.24 0.13
CA ILE A 27 14.80 5.39 -0.25
C ILE A 27 15.29 3.97 -0.49
N ARG A 28 14.60 3.00 0.09
CA ARG A 28 14.77 1.57 -0.20
C ARG A 28 13.61 1.10 -1.07
N ILE A 29 13.87 0.76 -2.33
CA ILE A 29 12.89 0.13 -3.21
C ILE A 29 12.81 -1.35 -2.86
N LEU A 30 11.60 -1.87 -2.66
CA LEU A 30 11.30 -3.27 -2.41
C LEU A 30 10.20 -3.72 -3.36
N GLY A 31 10.48 -4.69 -4.24
CA GLY A 31 9.47 -5.27 -5.11
C GLY A 31 8.72 -6.40 -4.40
N VAL A 32 7.39 -6.42 -4.52
CA VAL A 32 6.53 -7.48 -4.00
C VAL A 32 5.65 -7.98 -5.14
N PRO A 33 6.14 -8.90 -5.99
CA PRO A 33 5.42 -9.37 -7.17
C PRO A 33 4.31 -10.37 -6.80
N LEU A 34 3.40 -9.95 -5.92
CA LEU A 34 2.29 -10.75 -5.41
C LEU A 34 1.07 -10.64 -6.34
N ASP A 35 0.52 -11.78 -6.80
CA ASP A 35 -0.72 -11.83 -7.57
C ASP A 35 -1.67 -12.97 -7.15
N LEU A 36 -1.42 -13.54 -5.97
CA LEU A 36 -2.22 -14.62 -5.38
C LEU A 36 -3.54 -14.10 -4.78
N GLY A 37 -3.56 -12.85 -4.33
CA GLY A 37 -4.72 -12.26 -3.66
C GLY A 37 -5.82 -11.79 -4.61
N ALA A 38 -5.55 -11.68 -5.91
CA ALA A 38 -6.51 -11.32 -6.94
C ALA A 38 -6.90 -12.55 -7.78
N SER A 39 -8.05 -12.50 -8.46
CA SER A 39 -8.43 -13.55 -9.41
C SER A 39 -7.84 -13.33 -10.81
N ARG A 40 -6.82 -12.51 -10.92
CA ARG A 40 -6.14 -12.16 -12.18
C ARG A 40 -4.65 -12.34 -12.05
N ARG A 41 -4.06 -12.97 -13.06
CA ARG A 41 -2.61 -13.07 -13.22
C ARG A 41 -2.03 -11.83 -13.89
N GLY A 42 -0.75 -11.57 -13.66
CA GLY A 42 0.04 -10.58 -14.39
C GLY A 42 0.30 -9.28 -13.63
N VAL A 43 -0.35 -9.02 -12.50
CA VAL A 43 -0.02 -7.84 -11.66
C VAL A 43 1.34 -7.98 -10.96
N ASP A 44 1.88 -9.19 -10.88
CA ASP A 44 3.26 -9.51 -10.44
C ASP A 44 4.34 -8.82 -11.29
N MET A 45 4.01 -8.41 -12.52
CA MET A 45 4.91 -7.64 -13.38
C MET A 45 5.16 -6.20 -12.87
N GLY A 46 4.35 -5.68 -11.94
CA GLY A 46 4.41 -4.30 -11.45
C GLY A 46 5.81 -3.84 -11.05
N PRO A 47 6.54 -4.56 -10.17
CA PRO A 47 7.89 -4.17 -9.77
C PRO A 47 8.87 -4.07 -10.95
N SER A 48 8.84 -5.03 -11.87
CA SER A 48 9.69 -5.03 -13.07
C SER A 48 9.33 -3.89 -14.02
N ALA A 49 8.03 -3.64 -14.22
CA ALA A 49 7.55 -2.55 -15.08
C ALA A 49 8.01 -1.17 -14.57
N MET A 50 7.92 -0.92 -13.27
CA MET A 50 8.38 0.33 -12.67
C MET A 50 9.90 0.53 -12.78
N ARG A 51 10.69 -0.55 -12.62
CA ARG A 51 12.14 -0.49 -12.82
C ARG A 51 12.51 -0.19 -14.27
N VAL A 52 11.88 -0.88 -15.23
CA VAL A 52 12.08 -0.63 -16.67
C VAL A 52 11.67 0.79 -17.06
N ALA A 53 10.64 1.36 -16.41
CA ALA A 53 10.23 2.76 -16.60
C ALA A 53 11.22 3.78 -16.00
N GLY A 54 12.30 3.33 -15.35
CA GLY A 54 13.36 4.18 -14.83
C GLY A 54 13.01 4.88 -13.52
N LEU A 55 12.25 4.22 -12.63
CA LEU A 55 11.84 4.79 -11.34
C LEU A 55 13.02 5.30 -10.51
N GLU A 56 14.10 4.50 -10.38
CA GLU A 56 15.30 4.85 -9.61
C GLU A 56 15.92 6.16 -10.11
N ALA A 57 16.23 6.25 -11.39
CA ALA A 57 16.82 7.45 -11.99
C ALA A 57 15.93 8.70 -11.83
N ARG A 58 14.61 8.53 -11.83
CA ARG A 58 13.67 9.65 -11.59
C ARG A 58 13.67 10.12 -10.16
N LEU A 59 13.78 9.21 -9.19
CA LEU A 59 13.88 9.56 -7.77
C LEU A 59 15.23 10.23 -7.47
N GLU A 60 16.32 9.75 -8.06
CA GLU A 60 17.66 10.39 -7.96
C GLU A 60 17.66 11.80 -8.57
N ALA A 61 17.01 11.98 -9.72
CA ALA A 61 16.85 13.31 -10.33
C ALA A 61 16.04 14.30 -9.47
N LEU A 62 15.21 13.81 -8.53
CA LEU A 62 14.53 14.61 -7.52
C LEU A 62 15.41 14.90 -6.28
N GLY A 63 16.66 14.42 -6.25
CA GLY A 63 17.62 14.64 -5.18
C GLY A 63 17.61 13.58 -4.07
N HIS A 64 16.88 12.47 -4.23
CA HIS A 64 16.88 11.38 -3.27
C HIS A 64 18.09 10.46 -3.46
N GLN A 65 18.52 9.80 -2.38
CA GLN A 65 19.43 8.66 -2.46
C GLN A 65 18.58 7.39 -2.59
N VAL A 66 18.83 6.55 -3.57
CA VAL A 66 18.01 5.37 -3.84
C VAL A 66 18.86 4.10 -3.77
N SER A 67 18.27 3.05 -3.23
CA SER A 67 18.86 1.71 -3.17
C SER A 67 17.78 0.69 -3.49
N ASP A 68 17.97 -0.11 -4.53
CA ASP A 68 17.04 -1.20 -4.86
C ASP A 68 17.38 -2.46 -4.05
N GLY A 69 16.45 -2.90 -3.19
CA GLY A 69 16.55 -4.10 -2.35
C GLY A 69 16.11 -5.39 -3.06
N GLY A 70 15.76 -5.32 -4.35
CA GLY A 70 15.28 -6.48 -5.10
C GLY A 70 13.81 -6.82 -4.81
N ASN A 71 13.45 -8.07 -5.08
CA ASN A 71 12.10 -8.57 -4.85
C ASN A 71 12.02 -9.47 -3.62
N ILE A 72 10.92 -9.35 -2.90
CA ILE A 72 10.47 -10.32 -1.90
C ILE A 72 10.10 -11.63 -2.62
N LEU A 73 10.45 -12.76 -2.03
CA LEU A 73 10.08 -14.07 -2.55
C LEU A 73 8.57 -14.26 -2.44
N VAL A 74 7.95 -14.59 -3.56
CA VAL A 74 6.51 -14.88 -3.70
C VAL A 74 6.33 -16.23 -4.36
N GLU A 75 5.39 -17.03 -3.87
CA GLU A 75 5.03 -18.31 -4.46
C GLU A 75 4.26 -18.11 -5.77
N ILE A 76 4.42 -19.06 -6.70
CA ILE A 76 3.76 -19.03 -8.01
C ILE A 76 2.42 -19.77 -7.92
N ALA A 77 1.34 -19.15 -8.33
CA ALA A 77 -0.03 -19.68 -8.18
C ALA A 77 -0.20 -21.09 -8.78
N GLU A 78 0.47 -21.38 -9.90
CA GLU A 78 0.40 -22.66 -10.60
C GLU A 78 1.01 -23.83 -9.80
N THR A 79 1.81 -23.52 -8.79
CA THR A 79 2.44 -24.53 -7.91
C THR A 79 1.74 -24.68 -6.57
N GLN A 80 0.74 -23.84 -6.30
CA GLN A 80 0.04 -23.80 -5.01
C GLN A 80 -1.41 -24.28 -5.12
N THR A 81 -1.99 -24.65 -4.00
CA THR A 81 -3.41 -24.99 -3.91
C THR A 81 -4.19 -23.78 -3.42
N LEU A 82 -5.41 -23.62 -3.92
CA LEU A 82 -6.27 -22.49 -3.59
C LEU A 82 -6.56 -22.35 -2.07
N GLY A 83 -6.53 -23.46 -1.34
CA GLY A 83 -6.82 -23.51 0.08
C GLY A 83 -8.29 -23.16 0.41
N ASN A 84 -8.50 -22.30 1.38
CA ASN A 84 -9.81 -21.86 1.80
C ASN A 84 -10.45 -20.93 0.73
N LYS A 85 -11.64 -21.31 0.23
CA LYS A 85 -12.35 -20.53 -0.78
C LYS A 85 -12.77 -19.13 -0.31
N SER A 86 -12.92 -18.93 1.00
CA SER A 86 -13.27 -17.63 1.58
C SER A 86 -12.05 -16.74 1.84
N ALA A 87 -10.82 -17.27 1.71
CA ALA A 87 -9.55 -16.55 1.80
C ALA A 87 -8.51 -17.36 1.02
N ARG A 88 -8.48 -17.13 -0.30
CA ARG A 88 -7.67 -17.92 -1.24
C ARG A 88 -6.20 -17.63 -1.04
N TYR A 89 -5.37 -18.69 -1.08
CA TYR A 89 -3.91 -18.61 -0.92
C TYR A 89 -3.47 -17.87 0.35
N LEU A 90 -4.31 -17.92 1.41
CA LEU A 90 -4.06 -17.15 2.62
C LEU A 90 -2.69 -17.43 3.25
N ASN A 91 -2.24 -18.69 3.26
CA ASN A 91 -0.95 -19.07 3.85
C ASN A 91 0.21 -18.44 3.08
N GLU A 92 0.23 -18.59 1.77
CA GLU A 92 1.27 -18.07 0.87
C GLU A 92 1.31 -16.53 0.90
N ILE A 93 0.14 -15.90 0.93
CA ILE A 93 0.01 -14.45 1.08
C ILE A 93 0.53 -13.99 2.45
N THR A 94 0.18 -14.71 3.53
CA THR A 94 0.66 -14.39 4.88
C THR A 94 2.18 -14.50 4.99
N GLU A 95 2.78 -15.56 4.42
CA GLU A 95 4.23 -15.69 4.38
C GLU A 95 4.90 -14.56 3.60
N THR A 96 4.35 -14.21 2.43
CA THR A 96 4.84 -13.07 1.63
C THR A 96 4.73 -11.76 2.40
N CYS A 97 3.59 -11.51 3.05
CA CYS A 97 3.37 -10.33 3.88
C CYS A 97 4.31 -10.29 5.08
N THR A 98 4.62 -11.43 5.69
CA THR A 98 5.58 -11.51 6.80
C THR A 98 6.99 -11.14 6.34
N ARG A 99 7.47 -11.73 5.23
CA ARG A 99 8.77 -11.37 4.62
C ARG A 99 8.82 -9.89 4.23
N THR A 100 7.71 -9.36 3.70
CA THR A 100 7.58 -7.94 3.36
C THR A 100 7.70 -7.06 4.60
N ALA A 101 7.00 -7.42 5.67
CA ALA A 101 7.03 -6.68 6.93
C ALA A 101 8.44 -6.66 7.55
N GLU A 102 9.14 -7.78 7.55
CA GLU A 102 10.53 -7.88 8.02
C GLU A 102 11.48 -6.99 7.20
N ALA A 103 11.33 -6.99 5.87
CA ALA A 103 12.14 -6.15 4.98
C ALA A 103 11.86 -4.64 5.20
N VAL A 104 10.61 -4.28 5.49
CA VAL A 104 10.22 -2.90 5.82
C VAL A 104 10.84 -2.48 7.16
N VAL A 105 10.75 -3.32 8.20
CA VAL A 105 11.40 -3.05 9.50
C VAL A 105 12.89 -2.81 9.30
N LYS A 106 13.56 -3.69 8.56
CA LYS A 106 14.99 -3.56 8.28
C LYS A 106 15.33 -2.25 7.57
N ALA A 107 14.57 -1.87 6.54
CA ALA A 107 14.79 -0.61 5.84
C ALA A 107 14.67 0.61 6.78
N LEU A 108 13.66 0.61 7.66
CA LEU A 108 13.44 1.67 8.64
C LEU A 108 14.54 1.69 9.73
N GLU A 109 15.03 0.54 10.18
CA GLU A 109 16.16 0.43 11.11
C GLU A 109 17.47 0.96 10.50
N GLU A 110 17.63 0.82 9.17
CA GLU A 110 18.73 1.41 8.40
C GLU A 110 18.54 2.91 8.11
N GLY A 111 17.47 3.54 8.61
CA GLY A 111 17.15 4.96 8.39
C GLY A 111 16.62 5.27 6.98
N MET A 112 16.18 4.26 6.24
CA MET A 112 15.65 4.42 4.89
C MET A 112 14.12 4.51 4.88
N THR A 113 13.57 5.24 3.93
CA THR A 113 12.13 5.25 3.64
C THR A 113 11.82 4.09 2.70
N PRO A 114 11.02 3.09 3.10
CA PRO A 114 10.64 2.00 2.22
C PRO A 114 9.66 2.47 1.15
N LEU A 115 9.94 2.14 -0.11
CA LEU A 115 9.06 2.32 -1.26
C LEU A 115 8.76 0.95 -1.84
N LEU A 116 7.52 0.48 -1.66
CA LEU A 116 7.10 -0.84 -2.12
C LEU A 116 6.48 -0.76 -3.51
N LEU A 117 6.94 -1.63 -4.39
CA LEU A 117 6.39 -1.80 -5.73
C LEU A 117 5.56 -3.10 -5.75
N GLY A 118 4.26 -2.95 -5.90
CA GLY A 118 3.34 -4.08 -5.85
C GLY A 118 3.07 -4.69 -7.22
N GLY A 119 2.49 -5.73 -7.09
CA GLY A 119 1.49 -6.71 -7.27
C GLY A 119 0.08 -6.31 -6.82
N ASP A 120 -0.66 -7.28 -6.33
CA ASP A 120 -1.98 -7.03 -5.79
C ASP A 120 -1.93 -6.40 -4.38
N HIS A 121 -3.04 -5.80 -3.95
CA HIS A 121 -3.09 -4.99 -2.74
C HIS A 121 -2.95 -5.78 -1.42
N SER A 122 -2.95 -7.12 -1.44
CA SER A 122 -2.69 -7.93 -0.24
C SER A 122 -1.36 -7.58 0.43
N LEU A 123 -0.36 -7.14 -0.36
CA LEU A 123 0.96 -6.75 0.15
C LEU A 123 0.89 -5.65 1.21
N ALA A 124 -0.16 -4.81 1.20
CA ALA A 124 -0.33 -3.72 2.14
C ALA A 124 -0.45 -4.22 3.58
N ALA A 125 -1.00 -5.43 3.81
CA ALA A 125 -1.02 -6.04 5.13
C ALA A 125 0.41 -6.27 5.68
N GLY A 126 1.36 -6.64 4.82
CA GLY A 126 2.76 -6.79 5.18
C GLY A 126 3.47 -5.45 5.36
N SER A 127 3.36 -4.56 4.38
CA SER A 127 4.09 -3.29 4.40
C SER A 127 3.70 -2.40 5.59
N VAL A 128 2.40 -2.24 5.84
CA VAL A 128 1.91 -1.45 6.97
C VAL A 128 2.22 -2.15 8.31
N SER A 129 2.15 -3.49 8.38
CA SER A 129 2.57 -4.22 9.58
C SER A 129 4.04 -3.99 9.93
N GLY A 130 4.92 -3.90 8.93
CA GLY A 130 6.33 -3.60 9.15
C GLY A 130 6.56 -2.18 9.69
N VAL A 131 5.87 -1.18 9.13
CA VAL A 131 5.91 0.19 9.65
C VAL A 131 5.36 0.24 11.08
N ALA A 132 4.19 -0.38 11.31
CA ALA A 132 3.57 -0.42 12.63
C ALA A 132 4.48 -1.07 13.68
N GLU A 133 5.15 -2.17 13.36
CA GLU A 133 6.08 -2.84 14.28
C GLU A 133 7.27 -1.97 14.63
N PHE A 134 7.88 -1.30 13.64
CA PHE A 134 9.02 -0.42 13.88
C PHE A 134 8.67 0.72 14.85
N TYR A 135 7.53 1.39 14.66
CA TYR A 135 7.09 2.47 15.54
C TYR A 135 6.56 1.95 16.89
N ARG A 136 5.88 0.80 16.91
CA ARG A 136 5.44 0.15 18.16
C ARG A 136 6.62 -0.14 19.10
N ARG A 137 7.77 -0.58 18.56
CA ARG A 137 9.00 -0.79 19.37
C ARG A 137 9.50 0.49 20.02
N LYS A 138 9.12 1.66 19.49
CA LYS A 138 9.43 2.99 20.05
C LYS A 138 8.32 3.54 20.94
N GLY A 139 7.21 2.81 21.11
CA GLY A 139 6.03 3.28 21.86
C GLY A 139 5.17 4.27 21.09
N GLU A 140 5.31 4.33 19.77
CA GLU A 140 4.64 5.29 18.90
C GLU A 140 3.56 4.59 18.05
N LYS A 141 2.51 5.35 17.69
CA LYS A 141 1.46 4.92 16.76
C LYS A 141 1.75 5.46 15.36
N ILE A 142 1.12 4.87 14.35
CA ILE A 142 1.18 5.34 12.97
C ILE A 142 -0.20 5.74 12.46
N GLY A 143 -0.25 6.75 11.58
CA GLY A 143 -1.42 7.08 10.78
C GLY A 143 -1.34 6.43 9.40
N VAL A 144 -2.51 6.16 8.80
CA VAL A 144 -2.62 5.54 7.48
C VAL A 144 -3.53 6.35 6.57
N LEU A 145 -3.01 6.73 5.41
CA LEU A 145 -3.78 7.25 4.29
C LEU A 145 -3.99 6.13 3.28
N TRP A 146 -5.20 5.61 3.20
CA TRP A 146 -5.59 4.56 2.26
C TRP A 146 -6.22 5.19 1.03
N ILE A 147 -5.40 5.41 0.00
CA ILE A 147 -5.80 6.12 -1.22
C ILE A 147 -6.18 5.09 -2.28
N ASP A 148 -7.46 4.78 -2.38
CA ASP A 148 -7.98 3.71 -3.23
C ASP A 148 -9.43 3.98 -3.67
N ALA A 149 -9.86 3.30 -4.73
CA ALA A 149 -11.26 3.20 -5.15
C ALA A 149 -12.10 2.35 -4.19
N HIS A 150 -11.46 1.38 -3.55
CA HIS A 150 -12.04 0.38 -2.64
C HIS A 150 -11.64 0.66 -1.21
N SER A 151 -12.27 -0.01 -0.27
CA SER A 151 -11.91 0.10 1.14
C SER A 151 -11.03 -1.04 1.64
N ASP A 152 -11.00 -2.16 0.92
CA ASP A 152 -10.27 -3.39 1.24
C ASP A 152 -10.48 -3.88 2.70
N ILE A 153 -11.72 -3.67 3.20
CA ILE A 153 -12.12 -4.00 4.56
C ILE A 153 -13.06 -5.23 4.62
N ASN A 154 -13.09 -6.01 3.54
CA ASN A 154 -13.76 -7.29 3.57
C ASN A 154 -13.05 -8.29 4.48
N THR A 155 -13.77 -9.28 4.94
CA THR A 155 -13.27 -10.39 5.76
C THR A 155 -13.57 -11.72 5.06
N PRO A 156 -12.99 -12.85 5.49
CA PRO A 156 -13.38 -14.15 4.94
C PRO A 156 -14.88 -14.45 5.01
N ARG A 157 -15.63 -13.80 5.90
CA ARG A 157 -17.08 -13.96 6.05
C ARG A 157 -17.89 -13.02 5.15
N THR A 158 -17.31 -11.93 4.69
CA THR A 158 -18.03 -10.90 3.94
C THR A 158 -17.58 -10.82 2.48
N SER A 159 -16.39 -11.30 2.14
CA SER A 159 -15.88 -11.28 0.78
C SER A 159 -16.71 -12.19 -0.15
N PRO A 160 -17.27 -11.65 -1.23
CA PRO A 160 -18.02 -12.45 -2.18
C PRO A 160 -17.11 -13.35 -3.04
N SER A 161 -15.86 -12.98 -3.22
CA SER A 161 -14.89 -13.70 -4.07
C SER A 161 -13.92 -14.58 -3.28
N GLY A 162 -13.69 -14.29 -2.01
CA GLY A 162 -12.62 -14.88 -1.21
C GLY A 162 -11.22 -14.39 -1.61
N ASN A 163 -11.13 -13.35 -2.41
CA ASN A 163 -9.86 -12.74 -2.80
C ASN A 163 -9.28 -11.92 -1.64
N VAL A 164 -8.07 -12.25 -1.23
CA VAL A 164 -7.44 -11.63 -0.06
C VAL A 164 -7.03 -10.17 -0.32
N HIS A 165 -6.84 -9.76 -1.58
CA HIS A 165 -6.51 -8.37 -1.88
C HIS A 165 -7.58 -7.35 -1.42
N GLY A 166 -8.83 -7.77 -1.23
CA GLY A 166 -9.89 -6.94 -0.64
C GLY A 166 -10.00 -7.02 0.89
N MET A 167 -8.99 -7.56 1.58
CA MET A 167 -9.01 -7.79 3.04
C MET A 167 -7.86 -7.12 3.82
N PRO A 168 -6.85 -6.48 3.19
CA PRO A 168 -5.67 -6.04 3.93
C PRO A 168 -5.99 -4.97 4.97
N LEU A 169 -6.90 -4.04 4.71
CA LEU A 169 -7.28 -3.05 5.71
C LEU A 169 -8.03 -3.68 6.88
N ALA A 170 -8.90 -4.66 6.62
CA ALA A 170 -9.55 -5.43 7.69
C ALA A 170 -8.51 -6.16 8.57
N ALA A 171 -7.48 -6.76 7.95
CA ALA A 171 -6.41 -7.42 8.68
C ALA A 171 -5.64 -6.45 9.58
N LEU A 172 -5.29 -5.28 9.07
CA LEU A 172 -4.57 -4.24 9.81
C LEU A 172 -5.37 -3.69 11.00
N LEU A 173 -6.70 -3.58 10.84
CA LEU A 173 -7.64 -3.15 11.90
C LEU A 173 -8.06 -4.28 12.86
N GLY A 174 -7.53 -5.50 12.68
CA GLY A 174 -7.83 -6.63 13.55
C GLY A 174 -9.15 -7.36 13.28
N LEU A 175 -9.79 -7.10 12.14
CA LEU A 175 -11.06 -7.73 11.72
C LEU A 175 -10.86 -8.83 10.66
N GLY A 176 -9.69 -8.90 10.04
CA GLY A 176 -9.37 -9.77 8.91
C GLY A 176 -9.05 -11.20 9.31
N PRO A 177 -8.54 -12.00 8.35
CA PRO A 177 -8.09 -13.36 8.65
C PRO A 177 -6.95 -13.34 9.65
N GLU A 178 -7.06 -14.16 10.69
CA GLU A 178 -6.17 -14.17 11.86
C GLU A 178 -4.67 -14.25 11.48
N PRO A 179 -4.20 -15.15 10.59
CA PRO A 179 -2.78 -15.24 10.27
C PRO A 179 -2.21 -13.93 9.72
N LEU A 180 -2.99 -13.23 8.88
CA LEU A 180 -2.58 -11.96 8.29
C LEU A 180 -2.67 -10.80 9.31
N SER A 181 -3.66 -10.82 10.20
CA SER A 181 -3.83 -9.82 11.25
C SER A 181 -2.75 -9.92 12.32
N SER A 182 -2.21 -11.13 12.58
CA SER A 182 -1.31 -11.43 13.69
C SER A 182 0.17 -11.44 13.32
N ILE A 183 0.57 -10.90 12.17
CA ILE A 183 2.00 -10.72 11.83
C ILE A 183 2.70 -10.03 13.01
N PHE A 184 3.89 -10.51 13.42
CA PHE A 184 4.61 -10.13 14.64
C PHE A 184 3.86 -10.42 15.96
N GLY A 185 2.82 -11.27 15.97
CA GLY A 185 2.15 -11.78 17.17
C GLY A 185 1.23 -10.80 17.88
N TYR A 186 0.79 -9.71 17.23
CA TYR A 186 -0.18 -8.76 17.82
C TYR A 186 -1.18 -8.24 16.78
N SER A 187 -2.32 -7.76 17.26
CA SER A 187 -3.41 -7.17 16.49
C SER A 187 -4.20 -6.22 17.40
N PRO A 188 -4.76 -5.09 16.92
CA PRO A 188 -4.60 -4.53 15.57
C PRO A 188 -3.22 -3.90 15.34
N LYS A 189 -2.88 -3.61 14.05
CA LYS A 189 -1.65 -2.93 13.64
C LYS A 189 -1.79 -1.41 13.67
N ILE A 190 -2.98 -0.94 13.32
CA ILE A 190 -3.31 0.48 13.18
C ILE A 190 -4.58 0.80 13.99
N ALA A 191 -4.69 2.05 14.40
CA ALA A 191 -5.86 2.56 15.09
C ALA A 191 -6.89 3.10 14.08
N ALA A 192 -8.17 2.83 14.31
CA ALA A 192 -9.24 3.26 13.40
C ALA A 192 -9.35 4.79 13.32
N GLU A 193 -9.11 5.49 14.42
CA GLU A 193 -9.10 6.95 14.52
C GLU A 193 -8.00 7.60 13.67
N ASN A 194 -6.88 6.92 13.44
CA ASN A 194 -5.77 7.38 12.62
C ASN A 194 -5.77 6.77 11.20
N THR A 195 -6.86 6.11 10.81
CA THR A 195 -7.03 5.51 9.49
C THR A 195 -7.97 6.36 8.65
N VAL A 196 -7.51 6.79 7.48
CA VAL A 196 -8.28 7.65 6.57
C VAL A 196 -8.41 6.99 5.20
N LEU A 197 -9.65 6.79 4.76
CA LEU A 197 -9.97 6.31 3.41
C LEU A 197 -10.17 7.49 2.47
N ILE A 198 -9.53 7.48 1.29
CA ILE A 198 -9.56 8.59 0.33
C ILE A 198 -9.82 8.06 -1.08
N GLY A 199 -10.78 8.68 -1.78
CA GLY A 199 -11.09 8.34 -3.17
C GLY A 199 -12.04 7.17 -3.35
N VAL A 200 -12.65 6.72 -2.24
CA VAL A 200 -13.54 5.56 -2.23
C VAL A 200 -14.77 5.81 -3.13
N ARG A 201 -15.06 4.86 -4.01
CA ARG A 201 -16.18 4.96 -4.96
C ARG A 201 -16.83 3.62 -5.31
N ASP A 202 -16.18 2.50 -4.96
CA ASP A 202 -16.68 1.14 -5.22
C ASP A 202 -16.53 0.31 -3.94
N ILE A 203 -17.58 0.33 -3.12
CA ILE A 203 -17.68 -0.43 -1.86
C ILE A 203 -19.03 -1.11 -1.76
N ASP A 204 -19.02 -2.37 -1.35
CA ASP A 204 -20.23 -3.14 -1.14
C ASP A 204 -20.91 -2.84 0.21
N ALA A 205 -22.09 -3.44 0.43
CA ALA A 205 -22.86 -3.21 1.66
C ALA A 205 -22.15 -3.77 2.90
N ALA A 206 -21.44 -4.88 2.77
CA ALA A 206 -20.73 -5.51 3.87
C ALA A 206 -19.48 -4.70 4.25
N GLU A 207 -18.78 -4.11 3.27
CA GLU A 207 -17.66 -3.19 3.52
C GLU A 207 -18.12 -1.94 4.27
N ARG A 208 -19.27 -1.34 3.89
CA ARG A 208 -19.85 -0.21 4.63
C ARG A 208 -20.12 -0.54 6.09
N GLU A 209 -20.60 -1.75 6.35
CA GLU A 209 -20.83 -2.23 7.72
C GLU A 209 -19.50 -2.47 8.45
N ASN A 210 -18.52 -3.06 7.78
CA ASN A 210 -17.19 -3.28 8.35
C ASN A 210 -16.46 -1.97 8.67
N ILE A 211 -16.58 -0.92 7.85
CA ILE A 211 -16.07 0.44 8.13
C ILE A 211 -16.66 0.96 9.44
N ARG A 212 -17.99 0.85 9.60
CA ARG A 212 -18.67 1.28 10.85
C ARG A 212 -18.23 0.47 12.06
N ARG A 213 -18.16 -0.87 11.91
CA ARG A 213 -17.68 -1.78 12.99
C ARG A 213 -16.25 -1.51 13.39
N ALA A 214 -15.38 -1.21 12.45
CA ALA A 214 -14.00 -0.86 12.71
C ALA A 214 -13.86 0.46 13.44
N GLY A 215 -14.85 1.36 13.34
CA GLY A 215 -14.78 2.71 13.89
C GLY A 215 -13.99 3.68 13.02
N VAL A 216 -13.77 3.39 11.73
CA VAL A 216 -13.11 4.32 10.80
C VAL A 216 -14.05 5.49 10.52
N ALA A 217 -13.71 6.65 11.05
CA ALA A 217 -14.54 7.85 10.97
C ALA A 217 -14.24 8.74 9.74
N HIS A 218 -13.02 8.63 9.22
CA HIS A 218 -12.54 9.51 8.14
C HIS A 218 -12.59 8.79 6.80
N VAL A 219 -13.68 8.99 6.06
CA VAL A 219 -13.91 8.41 4.74
C VAL A 219 -14.24 9.52 3.76
N TYR A 220 -13.33 9.79 2.85
CA TYR A 220 -13.50 10.76 1.77
C TYR A 220 -13.72 10.01 0.45
N THR A 221 -14.92 10.15 -0.08
CA THR A 221 -15.31 9.53 -1.35
C THR A 221 -14.73 10.33 -2.54
N MET A 222 -14.79 9.73 -3.74
CA MET A 222 -14.45 10.48 -4.95
C MET A 222 -15.32 11.72 -5.12
N ARG A 223 -16.59 11.67 -4.68
CA ARG A 223 -17.49 12.82 -4.66
C ARG A 223 -16.96 13.97 -3.78
N ASP A 224 -16.41 13.66 -2.59
CA ASP A 224 -15.81 14.67 -1.73
C ASP A 224 -14.62 15.36 -2.41
N ILE A 225 -13.83 14.59 -3.18
CA ILE A 225 -12.71 15.14 -3.96
C ILE A 225 -13.22 16.03 -5.09
N ASP A 226 -14.27 15.62 -5.81
CA ASP A 226 -14.85 16.39 -6.91
C ASP A 226 -15.50 17.70 -6.43
N GLU A 227 -16.18 17.69 -5.28
CA GLU A 227 -16.88 18.85 -4.72
C GLU A 227 -15.95 19.83 -3.98
N ARG A 228 -14.90 19.33 -3.29
CA ARG A 228 -14.07 20.11 -2.36
C ARG A 228 -12.64 20.32 -2.84
N GLY A 229 -12.21 19.53 -3.82
CA GLY A 229 -10.85 19.49 -4.34
C GLY A 229 -9.91 18.61 -3.49
N MET A 230 -8.95 17.97 -4.16
CA MET A 230 -7.96 17.07 -3.53
C MET A 230 -7.16 17.73 -2.41
N ARG A 231 -6.80 19.02 -2.55
CA ARG A 231 -6.03 19.75 -1.54
C ARG A 231 -6.76 19.79 -0.20
N ALA A 232 -8.02 20.20 -0.19
CA ALA A 232 -8.81 20.33 1.05
C ALA A 232 -8.99 18.96 1.74
N VAL A 233 -9.28 17.93 0.94
CA VAL A 233 -9.39 16.54 1.43
C VAL A 233 -8.08 16.06 2.05
N MET A 234 -6.94 16.26 1.36
CA MET A 234 -5.64 15.83 1.87
C MET A 234 -5.20 16.58 3.12
N GLU A 235 -5.48 17.87 3.24
CA GLU A 235 -5.17 18.64 4.45
C GLU A 235 -5.95 18.13 5.68
N GLU A 236 -7.19 17.73 5.52
CA GLU A 236 -7.99 17.12 6.59
C GLU A 236 -7.53 15.70 6.89
N ALA A 237 -7.27 14.90 5.85
CA ALA A 237 -6.79 13.53 5.99
C ALA A 237 -5.45 13.46 6.73
N LEU A 238 -4.51 14.35 6.41
CA LEU A 238 -3.22 14.43 7.09
C LEU A 238 -3.37 14.83 8.56
N ARG A 239 -4.29 15.75 8.89
CA ARG A 239 -4.57 16.09 10.31
C ARG A 239 -5.14 14.90 11.07
N ALA A 240 -6.11 14.19 10.48
CA ALA A 240 -6.75 13.04 11.12
C ALA A 240 -5.78 11.86 11.30
N ALA A 241 -5.00 11.53 10.27
CA ALA A 241 -4.00 10.47 10.36
C ALA A 241 -2.86 10.81 11.31
N GLY A 242 -2.46 12.10 11.38
CA GLY A 242 -1.32 12.59 12.17
C GLY A 242 -1.63 12.84 13.65
N ASP A 243 -2.88 12.77 14.09
CA ASP A 243 -3.24 13.07 15.48
C ASP A 243 -2.72 12.01 16.44
N GLY A 244 -1.72 12.40 17.26
CA GLY A 244 -1.07 11.49 18.22
C GLY A 244 -0.25 10.36 17.59
N THR A 245 0.23 10.53 16.34
CA THR A 245 1.08 9.56 15.63
C THR A 245 2.52 10.09 15.44
N ALA A 246 3.44 9.19 15.01
CA ALA A 246 4.85 9.49 14.75
C ALA A 246 5.07 10.38 13.53
#